data_cd494ae5777a8ca6d8250fbd28572288
#
_entry.id   cd494ae5777a8ca6d8250fbd28572288
#
_cell.length_a   1.000
_cell.length_b   1.000
_cell.length_c   1.000
_cell.angle_alpha   90.00
_cell.angle_beta   90.00
_cell.angle_gamma   90.00
#
_symmetry.space_group_name_H-M   'P 1'
#
loop_
_entity.id
_entity.type
_entity.pdbx_description
1 polymer ?
#
loop_
_entity_poly.entity_id
_entity_poly.type
_entity_poly.pdbx_seq_one_letter_code
_entity_poly.pdbx_strand_id
1 'polypeptide(L)'
;MIDELGQIDLANPDHYVEAIPFAWFDRLRHDHPVVWHPEQPPNRGFWAITRHDDLTAIHMDWETFSSEIGAVGLEELDEEQLQIRNSMLETDPPRHTQMRKICSKRFSARGVGVYEEWIRDVARGVLDRALASGEPFDFVSEISRELPIRFLCSIFTVPQEDAPALIEWGDQMIANQDPDLSAAVVDREDTEEYRLLPFRSPTARKVFAYADRQRDLRLAEPADDVIAALVAAQSEGALS
;
A
#
# COMPACT_ATOMS: atom_id res chain seq x y z
N MET A 1 16.12 24.70 12.93
CA MET A 1 15.81 23.64 12.62
C MET A 1 15.61 23.43 11.16
N ILE A 2 14.50 23.48 10.49
CA ILE A 2 14.52 23.49 9.01
C ILE A 2 15.13 24.79 8.42
N ASP A 3 15.10 25.88 9.15
CA ASP A 3 15.80 27.13 8.75
C ASP A 3 17.30 26.96 8.44
N GLU A 4 17.96 25.94 9.00
CA GLU A 4 19.35 25.59 8.67
C GLU A 4 19.46 24.65 7.45
N LEU A 5 18.38 23.93 7.08
CA LEU A 5 18.33 23.06 5.91
C LEU A 5 17.88 23.80 4.65
N GLY A 6 17.36 24.97 4.80
CA GLY A 6 17.21 26.09 3.86
C GLY A 6 16.28 25.92 2.68
N GLN A 7 15.93 24.72 2.21
CA GLN A 7 15.05 24.47 1.06
C GLN A 7 14.55 23.01 0.97
N ILE A 8 14.81 22.19 1.97
CA ILE A 8 14.37 20.78 1.94
C ILE A 8 12.93 20.72 2.44
N ASP A 9 11.99 20.52 1.52
CA ASP A 9 10.58 20.28 1.80
C ASP A 9 10.21 18.88 1.29
N LEU A 10 10.16 17.92 2.23
CA LEU A 10 9.91 16.50 1.93
C LEU A 10 8.42 16.20 1.71
N ALA A 11 7.53 17.08 2.13
CA ALA A 11 6.09 16.88 2.05
C ALA A 11 5.48 17.38 0.72
N ASN A 12 6.16 18.28 0.02
CA ASN A 12 5.64 18.85 -1.22
C ASN A 12 5.88 17.91 -2.41
N PRO A 13 4.82 17.32 -3.01
CA PRO A 13 4.97 16.40 -4.14
C PRO A 13 5.57 17.03 -5.39
N ASP A 14 5.47 18.35 -5.58
CA ASP A 14 6.02 19.03 -6.75
C ASP A 14 7.55 18.89 -6.85
N HIS A 15 8.23 18.67 -5.72
CA HIS A 15 9.67 18.42 -5.71
C HIS A 15 10.09 17.05 -6.26
N TYR A 16 9.14 16.14 -6.45
CA TYR A 16 9.38 14.78 -6.95
C TYR A 16 8.93 14.58 -8.40
N VAL A 17 8.33 15.58 -9.03
CA VAL A 17 7.78 15.47 -10.40
C VAL A 17 8.85 15.14 -11.44
N GLU A 18 10.00 15.82 -11.38
CA GLU A 18 11.09 15.59 -12.35
C GLU A 18 12.00 14.43 -11.93
N ALA A 19 12.36 14.37 -10.66
CA ALA A 19 13.21 13.31 -10.11
C ALA A 19 13.18 13.31 -8.58
N ILE A 20 13.53 12.16 -7.99
CA ILE A 20 13.75 12.07 -6.54
C ILE A 20 14.94 12.95 -6.14
N PRO A 21 14.79 13.87 -5.17
CA PRO A 21 15.86 14.79 -4.75
C PRO A 21 16.93 14.08 -3.89
N PHE A 22 17.68 13.16 -4.47
CA PHE A 22 18.68 12.35 -3.76
C PHE A 22 19.69 13.17 -2.97
N ALA A 23 20.09 14.35 -3.48
CA ALA A 23 21.02 15.24 -2.79
C ALA A 23 20.48 15.72 -1.44
N TRP A 24 19.16 15.92 -1.30
CA TRP A 24 18.52 16.25 -0.03
C TRP A 24 18.63 15.10 0.97
N PHE A 25 18.32 13.88 0.53
CA PHE A 25 18.42 12.69 1.36
C PHE A 25 19.88 12.39 1.76
N ASP A 26 20.85 12.64 0.88
CA ASP A 26 22.26 12.49 1.21
C ASP A 26 22.68 13.49 2.30
N ARG A 27 22.29 14.74 2.16
CA ARG A 27 22.55 15.77 3.18
C ARG A 27 21.90 15.42 4.51
N LEU A 28 20.62 14.99 4.49
CA LEU A 28 19.91 14.58 5.71
C LEU A 28 20.62 13.42 6.39
N ARG A 29 21.02 12.38 5.66
CA ARG A 29 21.72 11.22 6.23
C ARG A 29 23.04 11.58 6.89
N HIS A 30 23.78 12.54 6.35
CA HIS A 30 25.09 12.94 6.86
C HIS A 30 24.97 13.93 8.02
N ASP A 31 24.21 15.00 7.82
CA ASP A 31 24.24 16.15 8.71
C ASP A 31 23.09 16.16 9.73
N HIS A 32 21.90 15.66 9.34
CA HIS A 32 20.68 15.71 10.14
C HIS A 32 19.84 14.42 9.99
N PRO A 33 20.35 13.27 10.44
CA PRO A 33 19.71 11.96 10.19
C PRO A 33 18.32 11.81 10.86
N VAL A 34 18.06 12.59 11.90
CA VAL A 34 16.78 12.71 12.58
C VAL A 34 16.46 14.19 12.69
N VAL A 35 15.46 14.65 11.96
CA VAL A 35 15.10 16.07 11.89
C VAL A 35 13.59 16.25 11.88
N TRP A 36 13.11 17.26 12.64
CA TRP A 36 11.70 17.66 12.58
C TRP A 36 11.42 18.41 11.28
N HIS A 37 10.44 17.93 10.53
CA HIS A 37 9.89 18.57 9.34
C HIS A 37 8.56 19.24 9.70
N PRO A 38 8.46 20.58 9.74
CA PRO A 38 7.21 21.27 9.98
C PRO A 38 6.33 21.22 8.73
N GLU A 39 5.03 21.20 8.94
CA GLU A 39 4.03 21.35 7.89
C GLU A 39 3.10 22.54 8.19
N GLN A 40 2.28 22.92 7.21
CA GLN A 40 1.27 23.93 7.40
C GLN A 40 0.03 23.31 8.06
N PRO A 41 -0.68 24.07 8.93
CA PRO A 41 -1.95 23.59 9.46
C PRO A 41 -2.94 23.16 8.35
N PRO A 42 -3.72 22.09 8.54
CA PRO A 42 -3.95 21.38 9.81
C PRO A 42 -2.85 20.39 10.22
N ASN A 43 -1.91 20.06 9.37
CA ASN A 43 -0.84 19.12 9.67
C ASN A 43 0.13 19.68 10.71
N ARG A 44 0.61 18.83 11.62
CA ARG A 44 1.56 19.22 12.67
C ARG A 44 3.01 19.14 12.24
N GLY A 45 3.28 18.34 11.21
CA GLY A 45 4.62 17.98 10.78
C GLY A 45 5.06 16.60 11.32
N PHE A 46 6.26 16.18 10.95
CA PHE A 46 6.76 14.83 11.25
C PHE A 46 8.26 14.81 11.49
N TRP A 47 8.74 13.73 12.13
CA TRP A 47 10.16 13.43 12.24
C TRP A 47 10.63 12.68 10.99
N ALA A 48 11.51 13.29 10.21
CA ALA A 48 12.17 12.63 9.08
C ALA A 48 13.37 11.82 9.59
N ILE A 49 13.33 10.51 9.38
CA ILE A 49 14.37 9.57 9.78
C ILE A 49 15.03 9.03 8.51
N THR A 50 16.33 9.17 8.36
CA THR A 50 17.01 8.90 7.07
C THR A 50 18.09 7.83 7.12
N ARG A 51 18.51 7.37 8.30
CA ARG A 51 19.49 6.29 8.45
C ARG A 51 18.81 4.94 8.64
N HIS A 52 19.34 3.92 7.98
CA HIS A 52 18.83 2.55 8.04
C HIS A 52 18.75 1.99 9.46
N ASP A 53 19.78 2.21 10.27
CA ASP A 53 19.84 1.64 11.63
C ASP A 53 18.78 2.30 12.54
N ASP A 54 18.58 3.62 12.41
CA ASP A 54 17.55 4.35 13.14
C ASP A 54 16.14 3.89 12.72
N LEU A 55 15.91 3.72 11.40
CA LEU A 55 14.65 3.17 10.89
C LEU A 55 14.41 1.75 11.41
N THR A 56 15.44 0.90 11.42
CA THR A 56 15.32 -0.47 11.94
C THR A 56 14.97 -0.46 13.43
N ALA A 57 15.63 0.39 14.23
CA ALA A 57 15.32 0.51 15.66
C ALA A 57 13.87 0.93 15.91
N ILE A 58 13.38 1.93 15.16
CA ILE A 58 12.00 2.42 15.26
C ILE A 58 11.00 1.33 14.87
N HIS A 59 11.22 0.63 13.75
CA HIS A 59 10.32 -0.42 13.29
C HIS A 59 10.26 -1.64 14.22
N MET A 60 11.30 -1.87 15.02
CA MET A 60 11.34 -2.97 15.99
C MET A 60 10.73 -2.61 17.34
N ASP A 61 10.59 -1.34 17.64
CA ASP A 61 10.06 -0.82 18.92
C ASP A 61 8.62 -0.29 18.75
N TRP A 62 7.70 -1.21 18.48
CA TRP A 62 6.28 -0.91 18.30
C TRP A 62 5.61 -0.37 19.61
N GLU A 63 6.17 -0.67 20.78
CA GLU A 63 5.65 -0.16 22.06
C GLU A 63 5.86 1.36 22.19
N THR A 64 6.94 1.89 21.60
CA THR A 64 7.24 3.33 21.58
C THR A 64 6.69 4.00 20.31
N PHE A 65 6.78 3.32 19.15
CA PHE A 65 6.42 3.84 17.84
C PHE A 65 5.26 3.05 17.26
N SER A 66 4.05 3.42 17.66
CA SER A 66 2.81 2.75 17.28
C SER A 66 2.41 3.06 15.84
N SER A 67 1.97 2.04 15.09
CA SER A 67 1.33 2.19 13.78
C SER A 67 -0.15 2.55 13.87
N GLU A 68 -0.80 2.33 15.02
CA GLU A 68 -2.24 2.59 15.20
C GLU A 68 -2.58 4.08 15.34
N ILE A 69 -1.59 4.91 15.70
CA ILE A 69 -1.83 6.33 16.03
C ILE A 69 -1.79 7.22 14.79
N GLY A 70 -1.03 6.87 13.76
CA GLY A 70 -0.73 7.78 12.65
C GLY A 70 -1.00 7.25 11.25
N ALA A 71 -1.39 5.97 11.10
CA ALA A 71 -1.52 5.32 9.79
C ALA A 71 -0.22 5.30 8.95
N VAL A 72 -0.31 4.93 7.66
CA VAL A 72 0.86 4.79 6.77
C VAL A 72 1.20 6.06 5.99
N GLY A 73 0.40 7.11 6.09
CA GLY A 73 0.59 8.38 5.39
C GLY A 73 1.02 9.51 6.31
N LEU A 74 1.36 10.65 5.73
CA LEU A 74 1.65 11.89 6.46
C LEU A 74 0.37 12.66 6.85
N GLU A 75 -0.78 12.23 6.34
CA GLU A 75 -2.08 12.84 6.60
C GLU A 75 -2.44 12.76 8.10
N GLU A 76 -2.87 13.87 8.68
CA GLU A 76 -3.43 13.89 10.02
C GLU A 76 -4.84 13.29 10.00
N LEU A 77 -5.04 12.20 10.75
CA LEU A 77 -6.32 11.50 10.83
C LEU A 77 -7.03 11.84 12.14
N ASP A 78 -8.34 12.06 12.04
CA ASP A 78 -9.19 12.15 13.22
C ASP A 78 -9.54 10.76 13.79
N GLU A 79 -10.19 10.74 14.97
CA GLU A 79 -10.52 9.50 15.67
C GLU A 79 -11.45 8.59 14.83
N GLU A 80 -12.40 9.15 14.09
CA GLU A 80 -13.33 8.38 13.25
C GLU A 80 -12.58 7.74 12.06
N GLN A 81 -11.67 8.47 11.43
CA GLN A 81 -10.83 7.97 10.35
C GLN A 81 -9.90 6.84 10.84
N LEU A 82 -9.27 7.00 12.01
CA LEU A 82 -8.42 5.99 12.62
C LEU A 82 -9.19 4.70 12.92
N GLN A 83 -10.43 4.80 13.40
CA GLN A 83 -11.27 3.62 13.66
C GLN A 83 -11.64 2.85 12.39
N ILE A 84 -11.85 3.55 11.28
CA ILE A 84 -12.25 2.94 10.02
C ILE A 84 -11.06 2.40 9.22
N ARG A 85 -9.92 3.09 9.26
CA ARG A 85 -8.67 2.70 8.58
C ARG A 85 -7.91 1.64 9.36
N ASN A 86 -8.58 0.62 9.84
CA ASN A 86 -8.04 -0.37 10.75
C ASN A 86 -7.49 -1.59 9.99
N SER A 87 -6.58 -1.34 9.04
CA SER A 87 -5.92 -2.39 8.28
C SER A 87 -4.83 -3.10 9.10
N MET A 88 -4.36 -4.25 8.62
CA MET A 88 -3.25 -4.96 9.26
C MET A 88 -1.96 -4.12 9.32
N LEU A 89 -1.75 -3.19 8.37
CA LEU A 89 -0.59 -2.30 8.35
C LEU A 89 -0.68 -1.20 9.41
N GLU A 90 -1.89 -0.90 9.87
CA GLU A 90 -2.22 0.20 10.78
C GLU A 90 -2.64 -0.32 12.15
N THR A 91 -2.13 -1.48 12.55
CA THR A 91 -2.39 -2.11 13.85
C THR A 91 -1.11 -2.58 14.51
N ASP A 92 -1.08 -2.54 15.84
CA ASP A 92 0.03 -3.02 16.64
C ASP A 92 -0.20 -4.45 17.20
N PRO A 93 0.84 -5.15 17.67
CA PRO A 93 0.69 -6.35 18.46
C PRO A 93 -0.13 -6.09 19.75
N PRO A 94 -1.00 -7.01 20.19
CA PRO A 94 -1.14 -8.39 19.69
C PRO A 94 -2.06 -8.54 18.48
N ARG A 95 -2.87 -7.52 18.15
CA ARG A 95 -3.87 -7.57 17.06
C ARG A 95 -3.22 -7.81 15.71
N HIS A 96 -2.20 -7.05 15.34
CA HIS A 96 -1.40 -7.27 14.14
C HIS A 96 -0.94 -8.73 14.03
N THR A 97 -0.37 -9.27 15.12
CA THR A 97 0.14 -10.65 15.15
C THR A 97 -0.98 -11.68 14.89
N GLN A 98 -2.17 -11.46 15.46
CA GLN A 98 -3.32 -12.32 15.24
C GLN A 98 -3.78 -12.30 13.79
N MET A 99 -3.97 -11.11 13.21
CA MET A 99 -4.36 -10.93 11.81
C MET A 99 -3.34 -11.58 10.85
N ARG A 100 -2.05 -11.27 11.03
CA ARG A 100 -0.97 -11.82 10.21
C ARG A 100 -0.89 -13.34 10.27
N LYS A 101 -1.16 -13.94 11.43
CA LYS A 101 -1.11 -15.39 11.62
C LYS A 101 -2.11 -16.13 10.72
N ILE A 102 -3.26 -15.56 10.43
CA ILE A 102 -4.29 -16.16 9.56
C ILE A 102 -3.71 -16.46 8.17
N CYS A 103 -2.94 -15.53 7.62
CA CYS A 103 -2.38 -15.62 6.28
C CYS A 103 -0.97 -16.26 6.25
N SER A 104 -0.24 -16.30 7.37
CA SER A 104 1.20 -16.59 7.43
C SER A 104 1.60 -17.93 6.82
N LYS A 105 0.76 -18.97 6.93
CA LYS A 105 1.04 -20.30 6.36
C LYS A 105 1.20 -20.23 4.83
N ARG A 106 0.38 -19.43 4.16
CA ARG A 106 0.39 -19.31 2.69
C ARG A 106 1.55 -18.46 2.19
N PHE A 107 2.01 -17.51 2.99
CA PHE A 107 3.17 -16.66 2.70
C PHE A 107 4.49 -17.21 3.29
N SER A 108 4.50 -18.43 3.82
CA SER A 108 5.74 -19.12 4.18
C SER A 108 6.56 -19.49 2.93
N ALA A 109 7.87 -19.72 3.08
CA ALA A 109 8.72 -20.14 1.97
C ALA A 109 8.16 -21.38 1.24
N ARG A 110 7.60 -22.35 1.99
CA ARG A 110 6.93 -23.52 1.41
C ARG A 110 5.63 -23.17 0.70
N GLY A 111 4.84 -22.26 1.27
CA GLY A 111 3.57 -21.81 0.69
C GLY A 111 3.77 -21.06 -0.61
N VAL A 112 4.80 -20.19 -0.68
CA VAL A 112 5.12 -19.42 -1.88
C VAL A 112 5.83 -20.29 -2.93
N GLY A 113 6.62 -21.27 -2.52
CA GLY A 113 7.37 -22.15 -3.43
C GLY A 113 6.49 -22.95 -4.41
N VAL A 114 5.22 -23.21 -4.07
CA VAL A 114 4.29 -23.91 -4.99
C VAL A 114 3.92 -23.08 -6.22
N TYR A 115 4.15 -21.76 -6.19
CA TYR A 115 3.83 -20.86 -7.29
C TYR A 115 5.01 -20.61 -8.25
N GLU A 116 6.21 -21.17 -7.98
CA GLU A 116 7.42 -20.83 -8.76
C GLU A 116 7.28 -21.14 -10.25
N GLU A 117 6.79 -22.33 -10.63
CA GLU A 117 6.58 -22.67 -12.05
C GLU A 117 5.54 -21.78 -12.68
N TRP A 118 4.43 -21.57 -12.00
CA TRP A 118 3.37 -20.68 -12.46
C TRP A 118 3.86 -19.25 -12.67
N ILE A 119 4.64 -18.70 -11.71
CA ILE A 119 5.24 -17.36 -11.84
C ILE A 119 6.16 -17.28 -13.05
N ARG A 120 6.96 -18.33 -13.32
CA ARG A 120 7.82 -18.38 -14.49
C ARG A 120 7.03 -18.36 -15.79
N ASP A 121 5.92 -19.08 -15.85
CA ASP A 121 5.07 -19.12 -17.03
C ASP A 121 4.33 -17.80 -17.26
N VAL A 122 3.82 -17.18 -16.19
CA VAL A 122 3.24 -15.83 -16.28
C VAL A 122 4.29 -14.81 -16.74
N ALA A 123 5.49 -14.84 -16.15
CA ALA A 123 6.57 -13.93 -16.53
C ALA A 123 6.97 -14.09 -18.00
N ARG A 124 7.07 -15.34 -18.50
CA ARG A 124 7.30 -15.59 -19.93
C ARG A 124 6.17 -15.01 -20.78
N GLY A 125 4.91 -15.28 -20.44
CA GLY A 125 3.77 -14.77 -21.19
C GLY A 125 3.68 -13.25 -21.22
N VAL A 126 4.03 -12.57 -20.11
CA VAL A 126 4.11 -11.09 -20.05
C VAL A 126 5.23 -10.59 -20.97
N LEU A 127 6.41 -11.18 -20.89
CA LEU A 127 7.56 -10.82 -21.72
C LEU A 127 7.29 -11.07 -23.22
N ASP A 128 6.71 -12.22 -23.58
CA ASP A 128 6.39 -12.57 -24.95
C ASP A 128 5.40 -11.55 -25.57
N ARG A 129 4.40 -11.10 -24.81
CA ARG A 129 3.47 -10.05 -25.27
C ARG A 129 4.16 -8.70 -25.45
N ALA A 130 4.96 -8.27 -24.47
CA ALA A 130 5.66 -7.00 -24.55
C ALA A 130 6.66 -6.95 -25.72
N LEU A 131 7.32 -8.08 -26.01
CA LEU A 131 8.30 -8.20 -27.10
C LEU A 131 7.66 -8.46 -28.49
N ALA A 132 6.37 -8.80 -28.55
CA ALA A 132 5.72 -9.19 -29.81
C ALA A 132 5.68 -8.09 -30.86
N SER A 133 5.68 -6.82 -30.47
CA SER A 133 5.69 -5.68 -31.40
C SER A 133 7.06 -5.46 -32.06
N GLY A 134 8.15 -5.88 -31.41
CA GLY A 134 9.52 -5.58 -31.83
C GLY A 134 9.92 -4.09 -31.63
N GLU A 135 9.03 -3.27 -31.08
CA GLU A 135 9.25 -1.85 -30.83
C GLU A 135 9.61 -1.59 -29.35
N PRO A 136 10.27 -0.47 -29.03
CA PRO A 136 10.45 -0.05 -27.65
C PRO A 136 9.11 0.12 -26.94
N PHE A 137 9.05 -0.31 -25.68
CA PHE A 137 7.85 -0.22 -24.85
C PHE A 137 8.19 0.27 -23.44
N ASP A 138 7.21 0.79 -22.73
CA ASP A 138 7.35 1.15 -21.32
C ASP A 138 7.35 -0.11 -20.45
N PHE A 139 8.49 -0.36 -19.79
CA PHE A 139 8.68 -1.56 -18.97
C PHE A 139 7.76 -1.62 -17.76
N VAL A 140 7.43 -0.47 -17.18
CA VAL A 140 6.55 -0.41 -16.02
C VAL A 140 5.14 -0.79 -16.41
N SER A 141 4.60 -0.19 -17.48
CA SER A 141 3.25 -0.44 -17.96
C SER A 141 3.05 -1.87 -18.45
N GLU A 142 4.00 -2.41 -19.23
CA GLU A 142 3.84 -3.69 -19.90
C GLU A 142 4.25 -4.89 -19.04
N ILE A 143 5.13 -4.70 -18.04
CA ILE A 143 5.71 -5.81 -17.28
C ILE A 143 5.57 -5.63 -15.77
N SER A 144 6.11 -4.52 -15.21
CA SER A 144 6.29 -4.41 -13.76
C SER A 144 4.97 -4.38 -12.99
N ARG A 145 3.92 -3.80 -13.57
CA ARG A 145 2.58 -3.71 -12.97
C ARG A 145 1.81 -5.02 -13.05
N GLU A 146 1.97 -5.77 -14.15
CA GLU A 146 1.19 -6.99 -14.39
C GLU A 146 1.58 -8.15 -13.48
N LEU A 147 2.88 -8.45 -13.38
CA LEU A 147 3.35 -9.67 -12.72
C LEU A 147 2.94 -9.77 -11.25
N PRO A 148 3.11 -8.73 -10.40
CA PRO A 148 2.70 -8.78 -9.00
C PRO A 148 1.19 -8.98 -8.83
N ILE A 149 0.38 -8.28 -9.61
CA ILE A 149 -1.08 -8.38 -9.49
C ILE A 149 -1.60 -9.74 -9.96
N ARG A 150 -1.05 -10.30 -11.05
CA ARG A 150 -1.39 -11.65 -11.48
C ARG A 150 -1.02 -12.69 -10.42
N PHE A 151 0.11 -12.48 -9.73
CA PHE A 151 0.49 -13.32 -8.60
C PHE A 151 -0.50 -13.20 -7.43
N LEU A 152 -0.93 -11.99 -7.10
CA LEU A 152 -1.97 -11.78 -6.08
C LEU A 152 -3.29 -12.44 -6.48
N CYS A 153 -3.72 -12.34 -7.73
CA CYS A 153 -4.89 -13.06 -8.23
C CYS A 153 -4.79 -14.56 -7.98
N SER A 154 -3.61 -15.16 -8.16
CA SER A 154 -3.41 -16.58 -7.89
C SER A 154 -3.45 -16.93 -6.41
N ILE A 155 -2.83 -16.13 -5.54
CA ILE A 155 -2.85 -16.34 -4.09
C ILE A 155 -4.28 -16.22 -3.53
N PHE A 156 -5.03 -15.25 -4.01
CA PHE A 156 -6.41 -15.02 -3.60
C PHE A 156 -7.41 -15.90 -4.37
N THR A 157 -6.95 -16.67 -5.34
CA THR A 157 -7.79 -17.52 -6.19
C THR A 157 -8.94 -16.73 -6.82
N VAL A 158 -8.61 -15.54 -7.34
CA VAL A 158 -9.54 -14.71 -8.12
C VAL A 158 -9.21 -14.80 -9.61
N PRO A 159 -10.19 -14.54 -10.51
CA PRO A 159 -9.99 -14.66 -11.95
C PRO A 159 -8.82 -13.81 -12.47
N GLN A 160 -8.00 -14.37 -13.35
CA GLN A 160 -6.87 -13.66 -13.97
C GLN A 160 -7.31 -12.54 -14.91
N GLU A 161 -8.52 -12.62 -15.45
CA GLU A 161 -9.17 -11.58 -16.24
C GLU A 161 -9.49 -10.31 -15.44
N ASP A 162 -9.52 -10.39 -14.10
CA ASP A 162 -9.75 -9.24 -13.24
C ASP A 162 -8.46 -8.43 -12.98
N ALA A 163 -7.28 -8.98 -13.31
CA ALA A 163 -6.00 -8.34 -13.05
C ALA A 163 -5.89 -6.90 -13.60
N PRO A 164 -6.34 -6.59 -14.85
CA PRO A 164 -6.29 -5.20 -15.35
C PRO A 164 -7.09 -4.21 -14.49
N ALA A 165 -8.28 -4.60 -14.03
CA ALA A 165 -9.11 -3.76 -13.17
C ALA A 165 -8.46 -3.56 -11.79
N LEU A 166 -7.86 -4.62 -11.23
CA LEU A 166 -7.17 -4.54 -9.93
C LEU A 166 -5.91 -3.67 -10.00
N ILE A 167 -5.18 -3.68 -11.13
CA ILE A 167 -4.06 -2.77 -11.39
C ILE A 167 -4.55 -1.33 -11.39
N GLU A 168 -5.56 -1.04 -12.21
CA GLU A 168 -6.13 0.30 -12.34
C GLU A 168 -6.62 0.84 -10.98
N TRP A 169 -7.35 0.01 -10.22
CA TRP A 169 -7.84 0.43 -8.89
C TRP A 169 -6.72 0.63 -7.89
N GLY A 170 -5.67 -0.20 -7.92
CA GLY A 170 -4.50 -0.03 -7.07
C GLY A 170 -3.80 1.31 -7.32
N ASP A 171 -3.57 1.64 -8.58
CA ASP A 171 -2.95 2.91 -8.97
C ASP A 171 -3.82 4.11 -8.53
N GLN A 172 -5.13 4.08 -8.84
CA GLN A 172 -6.07 5.13 -8.46
C GLN A 172 -6.21 5.31 -6.94
N MET A 173 -6.01 4.26 -6.15
CA MET A 173 -6.06 4.36 -4.69
C MET A 173 -4.81 5.00 -4.10
N ILE A 174 -3.63 4.58 -4.57
CA ILE A 174 -2.35 5.02 -3.99
C ILE A 174 -1.98 6.42 -4.48
N ALA A 175 -2.31 6.74 -5.73
CA ALA A 175 -1.96 8.01 -6.36
C ALA A 175 -2.97 9.13 -6.04
N ASN A 176 -3.43 9.22 -4.80
CA ASN A 176 -4.45 10.20 -4.37
C ASN A 176 -4.02 11.68 -4.46
N GLN A 177 -2.75 11.95 -4.71
CA GLN A 177 -2.19 13.29 -4.95
C GLN A 177 -1.78 13.51 -6.42
N ASP A 178 -1.86 12.49 -7.27
CA ASP A 178 -1.48 12.55 -8.68
C ASP A 178 -2.71 12.79 -9.57
N PRO A 179 -2.82 13.98 -10.23
CA PRO A 179 -3.97 14.29 -11.06
C PRO A 179 -4.10 13.45 -12.33
N ASP A 180 -3.01 12.80 -12.77
CA ASP A 180 -3.03 11.93 -13.96
C ASP A 180 -3.59 10.55 -13.66
N LEU A 181 -3.57 10.12 -12.39
CA LEU A 181 -3.97 8.79 -11.96
C LEU A 181 -5.21 8.78 -11.06
N SER A 182 -5.41 9.81 -10.24
CA SER A 182 -6.53 9.87 -9.30
C SER A 182 -7.75 10.60 -9.88
N ALA A 183 -8.94 10.04 -9.64
CA ALA A 183 -10.20 10.67 -9.98
C ALA A 183 -10.58 11.84 -9.01
N ALA A 184 -9.97 11.88 -7.83
CA ALA A 184 -10.14 12.94 -6.83
C ALA A 184 -8.77 13.18 -6.16
N VAL A 185 -8.22 14.36 -6.39
CA VAL A 185 -6.88 14.74 -5.90
C VAL A 185 -7.01 15.36 -4.52
N VAL A 186 -6.47 14.68 -3.51
CA VAL A 186 -6.40 15.21 -2.14
C VAL A 186 -5.62 16.53 -2.15
N ASP A 187 -6.06 17.50 -1.37
CA ASP A 187 -5.50 18.85 -1.24
C ASP A 187 -5.74 19.80 -2.43
N ARG A 188 -6.31 19.33 -3.53
CA ARG A 188 -6.69 20.18 -4.69
C ARG A 188 -8.20 20.31 -4.89
N GLU A 189 -8.96 19.34 -4.36
CA GLU A 189 -10.41 19.27 -4.49
C GLU A 189 -11.08 19.04 -3.13
N ASP A 190 -12.38 19.28 -3.05
CA ASP A 190 -13.16 18.89 -1.87
C ASP A 190 -13.35 17.37 -1.87
N THR A 191 -12.57 16.68 -1.02
CA THR A 191 -12.61 15.22 -0.85
C THR A 191 -13.35 14.81 0.43
N GLU A 192 -14.13 15.69 1.05
CA GLU A 192 -14.80 15.41 2.34
C GLU A 192 -15.77 14.24 2.24
N GLU A 193 -16.45 14.04 1.11
CA GLU A 193 -17.34 12.88 0.92
C GLU A 193 -16.59 11.53 0.93
N TYR A 194 -15.25 11.55 0.71
CA TYR A 194 -14.39 10.37 0.70
C TYR A 194 -13.53 10.26 1.96
N ARG A 195 -13.70 11.17 2.93
CA ARG A 195 -12.89 11.27 4.15
C ARG A 195 -12.72 9.94 4.88
N LEU A 196 -13.77 9.13 4.94
CA LEU A 196 -13.77 7.83 5.61
C LEU A 196 -13.32 6.66 4.72
N LEU A 197 -13.01 6.91 3.46
CA LEU A 197 -12.46 5.87 2.58
C LEU A 197 -10.93 5.82 2.67
N PRO A 198 -10.32 4.62 2.53
CA PRO A 198 -8.87 4.49 2.42
C PRO A 198 -8.31 5.45 1.37
N PHE A 199 -7.23 6.14 1.72
CA PHE A 199 -6.55 7.14 0.86
C PHE A 199 -7.48 8.27 0.35
N ARG A 200 -8.62 8.50 0.97
CA ARG A 200 -9.69 9.39 0.49
C ARG A 200 -10.05 9.15 -0.98
N SER A 201 -9.91 7.91 -1.44
CA SER A 201 -10.13 7.55 -2.84
C SER A 201 -11.54 7.01 -3.08
N PRO A 202 -12.31 7.57 -4.04
CA PRO A 202 -13.61 7.02 -4.44
C PRO A 202 -13.47 5.59 -5.00
N THR A 203 -12.30 5.23 -5.51
CA THR A 203 -12.00 3.88 -6.04
C THR A 203 -12.03 2.81 -4.94
N ALA A 204 -11.83 3.17 -3.67
CA ALA A 204 -11.97 2.24 -2.56
C ALA A 204 -13.36 1.58 -2.53
N ARG A 205 -14.43 2.27 -2.96
CA ARG A 205 -15.78 1.68 -3.08
C ARG A 205 -15.82 0.51 -4.07
N LYS A 206 -15.07 0.60 -5.19
CA LYS A 206 -14.97 -0.49 -6.18
C LYS A 206 -14.24 -1.68 -5.60
N VAL A 207 -13.14 -1.43 -4.88
CA VAL A 207 -12.34 -2.47 -4.22
C VAL A 207 -13.14 -3.18 -3.15
N PHE A 208 -13.86 -2.46 -2.30
CA PHE A 208 -14.74 -3.06 -1.29
C PHE A 208 -15.87 -3.88 -1.91
N ALA A 209 -16.55 -3.35 -2.93
CA ALA A 209 -17.60 -4.09 -3.62
C ALA A 209 -17.06 -5.38 -4.29
N TYR A 210 -15.82 -5.36 -4.78
CA TYR A 210 -15.14 -6.54 -5.29
C TYR A 210 -14.83 -7.53 -4.17
N ALA A 211 -14.27 -7.07 -3.06
CA ALA A 211 -13.96 -7.89 -1.90
C ALA A 211 -15.23 -8.56 -1.31
N ASP A 212 -16.32 -7.81 -1.21
CA ASP A 212 -17.61 -8.35 -0.76
C ASP A 212 -18.10 -9.47 -1.66
N ARG A 213 -18.05 -9.31 -2.98
CA ARG A 213 -18.40 -10.40 -3.92
C ARG A 213 -17.51 -11.63 -3.72
N GLN A 214 -16.22 -11.44 -3.53
CA GLN A 214 -15.28 -12.55 -3.30
C GLN A 214 -15.55 -13.25 -1.96
N ARG A 215 -15.91 -12.51 -0.92
CA ARG A 215 -16.38 -13.05 0.37
C ARG A 215 -17.64 -13.89 0.18
N ASP A 216 -18.65 -13.35 -0.47
CA ASP A 216 -19.94 -14.02 -0.65
C ASP A 216 -19.81 -15.32 -1.46
N LEU A 217 -18.92 -15.35 -2.44
CA LEU A 217 -18.56 -16.58 -3.17
C LEU A 217 -17.99 -17.64 -2.24
N ARG A 218 -17.07 -17.29 -1.30
CA ARG A 218 -16.46 -18.25 -0.36
C ARG A 218 -17.44 -18.70 0.72
N LEU A 219 -18.44 -17.88 1.06
CA LEU A 219 -19.54 -18.29 1.93
C LEU A 219 -20.47 -19.30 1.25
N ALA A 220 -20.71 -19.14 -0.05
CA ALA A 220 -21.54 -20.06 -0.84
C ALA A 220 -20.82 -21.35 -1.21
N GLU A 221 -19.54 -21.23 -1.60
CA GLU A 221 -18.72 -22.35 -2.04
C GLU A 221 -17.37 -22.33 -1.30
N PRO A 222 -17.19 -23.23 -0.30
CA PRO A 222 -15.94 -23.30 0.46
C PRO A 222 -14.74 -23.55 -0.45
N ALA A 223 -13.68 -22.76 -0.26
CA ALA A 223 -12.41 -22.86 -0.98
C ALA A 223 -11.22 -22.96 0.02
N ASP A 224 -10.08 -23.44 -0.45
CA ASP A 224 -8.84 -23.44 0.33
C ASP A 224 -7.91 -22.32 -0.16
N ASP A 225 -8.30 -21.05 0.04
CA ASP A 225 -7.53 -19.87 -0.31
C ASP A 225 -7.45 -18.84 0.84
N VAL A 226 -6.74 -17.73 0.60
CA VAL A 226 -6.54 -16.68 1.62
C VAL A 226 -7.87 -16.03 2.00
N ILE A 227 -8.75 -15.79 1.02
CA ILE A 227 -10.05 -15.14 1.28
C ILE A 227 -10.91 -16.06 2.15
N ALA A 228 -10.96 -17.36 1.84
CA ALA A 228 -11.68 -18.33 2.65
C ALA A 228 -11.17 -18.39 4.11
N ALA A 229 -9.84 -18.31 4.30
CA ALA A 229 -9.25 -18.25 5.64
C ALA A 229 -9.65 -16.97 6.40
N LEU A 230 -9.71 -15.83 5.73
CA LEU A 230 -10.16 -14.56 6.32
C LEU A 230 -11.65 -14.61 6.67
N VAL A 231 -12.49 -15.16 5.78
CA VAL A 231 -13.94 -15.33 6.00
C VAL A 231 -14.20 -16.26 7.19
N ALA A 232 -13.46 -17.36 7.31
CA ALA A 232 -13.56 -18.26 8.45
C ALA A 232 -13.18 -17.57 9.76
N ALA A 233 -12.04 -16.85 9.77
CA ALA A 233 -11.57 -16.11 10.93
C ALA A 233 -12.56 -15.00 11.37
N GLN A 234 -13.22 -14.32 10.43
CA GLN A 234 -14.27 -13.36 10.71
C GLN A 234 -15.50 -14.06 11.35
N SER A 235 -15.91 -15.20 10.80
CA SER A 235 -17.06 -15.97 11.31
C SER A 235 -16.80 -16.52 12.73
N GLU A 236 -15.57 -16.81 13.06
CA GLU A 236 -15.11 -17.27 14.38
C GLU A 236 -14.88 -16.10 15.38
N GLY A 237 -15.04 -14.86 14.95
CA GLY A 237 -14.79 -13.67 15.77
C GLY A 237 -13.30 -13.37 16.01
N ALA A 238 -12.40 -13.98 15.25
CA ALA A 238 -10.97 -13.72 15.32
C ALA A 238 -10.56 -12.46 14.51
N LEU A 239 -11.46 -11.98 13.64
CA LEU A 239 -11.40 -10.70 12.95
C LEU A 239 -12.67 -9.92 13.26
N SER A 240 -12.53 -8.70 13.75
CA SER A 240 -13.63 -7.75 14.00
C SER A 240 -13.76 -6.80 12.83
#